data_f9761ab8aa05651f456c69ca9a56ee48
#
_entry.id   f9761ab8aa05651f456c69ca9a56ee48
#
_cell.length_a   1.000
_cell.length_b   1.000
_cell.length_c   1.000
_cell.angle_alpha   90.00
_cell.angle_beta   90.00
_cell.angle_gamma   90.00
#
_symmetry.space_group_name_H-M   'P 1'
#
loop_
_entity.id
_entity.type
_entity.pdbx_description
1 polymer ?
#
loop_
_entity_poly.entity_id
_entity_poly.type
_entity_poly.pdbx_seq_one_letter_code
_entity_poly.pdbx_strand_id
1 'polypeptide(L)'
;ADGDRVEVVTLVGGGAPDEAPADKPLIIGKFRFRSRLITGTGKYATYDIMRDCLAASGCEVTTVAVRRERLIDKQGRNILDYLDLKRYTILPNTAGCFNAEDAIRCARLARELLGNLGNPGADWVKLECLGDPRTLLPDPVDTLRATEQLVKEGFQVLVYTSDDPIVARRLKAAGAASVMPAGSPIGSGQGVLN
;
A
#
# COMPACT_ATOMS: atom_id res chain seq x y z
N ALA A 1 -11.65 4.04 26.22
CA ALA A 1 -10.78 3.47 25.18
C ALA A 1 -11.61 2.41 24.47
N ASP A 2 -12.23 2.78 23.37
CA ASP A 2 -13.00 1.84 22.55
C ASP A 2 -12.01 1.03 21.69
N GLY A 3 -12.10 -0.30 21.87
CA GLY A 3 -11.26 -1.23 21.15
C GLY A 3 -11.66 -1.29 19.67
N ASP A 4 -10.68 -1.24 18.82
CA ASP A 4 -10.83 -1.52 17.38
C ASP A 4 -11.32 -2.97 17.23
N ARG A 5 -12.59 -3.13 16.87
CA ARG A 5 -13.17 -4.43 16.53
C ARG A 5 -12.92 -4.71 15.07
N VAL A 6 -12.20 -5.76 14.76
CA VAL A 6 -12.17 -6.34 13.42
C VAL A 6 -13.40 -7.24 13.30
N GLU A 7 -14.39 -6.83 12.52
CA GLU A 7 -15.50 -7.69 12.15
C GLU A 7 -15.15 -8.51 10.92
N VAL A 8 -15.07 -9.83 11.10
CA VAL A 8 -15.03 -10.77 9.98
C VAL A 8 -16.48 -11.09 9.60
N VAL A 9 -16.95 -10.57 8.49
CA VAL A 9 -18.28 -10.91 7.96
C VAL A 9 -18.17 -12.19 7.15
N THR A 10 -18.70 -13.28 7.68
CA THR A 10 -18.88 -14.54 6.94
C THR A 10 -20.25 -14.51 6.27
N LEU A 11 -20.30 -14.43 4.95
CA LEU A 11 -21.54 -14.57 4.19
C LEU A 11 -21.95 -16.04 4.12
N VAL A 12 -22.99 -16.43 4.87
CA VAL A 12 -23.64 -17.72 4.74
C VAL A 12 -25.13 -17.50 4.49
N GLY A 13 -25.61 -17.95 3.34
CA GLY A 13 -27.01 -18.23 3.08
C GLY A 13 -27.74 -17.25 2.16
N GLY A 14 -28.32 -17.76 1.08
CA GLY A 14 -29.14 -17.06 0.12
C GLY A 14 -30.47 -16.57 0.70
N GLY A 15 -30.65 -15.29 0.68
CA GLY A 15 -31.87 -14.51 0.78
C GLY A 15 -31.57 -13.18 0.10
N ALA A 16 -32.52 -12.60 -0.65
CA ALA A 16 -32.32 -11.28 -1.19
C ALA A 16 -32.00 -10.33 -0.04
N PRO A 17 -30.91 -9.56 -0.08
CA PRO A 17 -30.59 -8.67 1.02
C PRO A 17 -31.61 -7.54 1.06
N ASP A 18 -32.21 -7.32 2.22
CA ASP A 18 -32.60 -5.97 2.61
C ASP A 18 -31.35 -5.11 2.39
N GLU A 19 -31.46 -3.90 1.84
CA GLU A 19 -30.35 -3.02 1.50
C GLU A 19 -29.33 -3.03 2.65
N ALA A 20 -28.20 -3.68 2.44
CA ALA A 20 -27.13 -3.70 3.42
C ALA A 20 -26.77 -2.23 3.74
N PRO A 21 -26.64 -1.86 5.01
CA PRO A 21 -26.29 -0.49 5.37
C PRO A 21 -25.03 -0.09 4.62
N ALA A 22 -25.07 1.06 3.95
CA ALA A 22 -23.95 1.55 3.15
C ALA A 22 -22.67 1.50 3.97
N ASP A 23 -21.66 0.79 3.47
CA ASP A 23 -20.38 0.61 4.13
C ASP A 23 -19.79 1.97 4.54
N LYS A 24 -19.28 2.05 5.76
CA LYS A 24 -18.57 3.24 6.21
C LYS A 24 -17.32 3.41 5.36
N PRO A 25 -17.00 4.65 4.95
CA PRO A 25 -15.81 4.89 4.14
C PRO A 25 -14.54 4.45 4.86
N LEU A 26 -13.58 3.93 4.10
CA LEU A 26 -12.23 3.66 4.59
C LEU A 26 -11.51 5.00 4.78
N ILE A 27 -11.00 5.24 5.99
CA ILE A 27 -10.22 6.44 6.31
C ILE A 27 -8.80 6.03 6.65
N ILE A 28 -7.82 6.58 5.92
CA ILE A 28 -6.38 6.38 6.16
C ILE A 28 -5.74 7.77 6.21
N GLY A 29 -5.35 8.22 7.41
CA GLY A 29 -4.88 9.59 7.60
C GLY A 29 -5.91 10.60 7.10
N LYS A 30 -5.54 11.45 6.13
CA LYS A 30 -6.44 12.43 5.51
C LYS A 30 -7.27 11.88 4.34
N PHE A 31 -6.97 10.68 3.88
CA PHE A 31 -7.63 10.07 2.72
C PHE A 31 -8.93 9.38 3.11
N ARG A 32 -9.93 9.48 2.24
CA ARG A 32 -11.26 8.89 2.43
C ARG A 32 -11.69 8.18 1.14
N PHE A 33 -11.96 6.88 1.23
CA PHE A 33 -12.33 6.03 0.09
C PHE A 33 -13.64 5.29 0.38
N ARG A 34 -14.40 5.00 -0.66
CA ARG A 34 -15.57 4.11 -0.60
C ARG A 34 -15.13 2.65 -0.72
N SER A 35 -14.18 2.38 -1.60
CA SER A 35 -13.61 1.04 -1.77
C SER A 35 -12.59 0.73 -0.68
N ARG A 36 -12.68 -0.46 -0.08
CA ARG A 36 -11.65 -0.98 0.85
C ARG A 36 -10.56 -1.75 0.13
N LEU A 37 -10.71 -1.94 -1.21
CA LEU A 37 -9.74 -2.66 -2.02
C LEU A 37 -8.63 -1.72 -2.47
N ILE A 38 -7.41 -2.03 -2.06
CA ILE A 38 -6.18 -1.43 -2.60
C ILE A 38 -5.54 -2.46 -3.51
N THR A 39 -5.38 -2.12 -4.78
CA THR A 39 -4.80 -3.01 -5.80
C THR A 39 -3.31 -2.76 -6.01
N GLY A 40 -2.67 -3.67 -6.75
CA GLY A 40 -1.31 -3.51 -7.21
C GLY A 40 -1.23 -3.47 -8.73
N THR A 41 -0.09 -3.01 -9.25
CA THR A 41 0.17 -2.89 -10.70
C THR A 41 1.14 -3.96 -11.22
N GLY A 42 1.62 -4.85 -10.37
CA GLY A 42 2.58 -5.89 -10.73
C GLY A 42 1.94 -7.18 -11.27
N LYS A 43 2.71 -7.92 -12.09
CA LYS A 43 2.37 -9.28 -12.54
C LYS A 43 1.25 -9.40 -13.59
N TYR A 44 0.75 -8.32 -14.15
CA TYR A 44 -0.13 -8.38 -15.32
C TYR A 44 0.67 -8.70 -16.58
N ALA A 45 0.07 -9.45 -17.51
CA ALA A 45 0.73 -9.80 -18.78
C ALA A 45 0.98 -8.57 -19.67
N THR A 46 0.06 -7.60 -19.65
CA THR A 46 0.19 -6.32 -20.35
C THR A 46 -0.38 -5.19 -19.50
N TYR A 47 0.02 -3.94 -19.81
CA TYR A 47 -0.56 -2.75 -19.16
C TYR A 47 -2.04 -2.55 -19.52
N ASP A 48 -2.48 -2.97 -20.70
CA ASP A 48 -3.90 -2.93 -21.07
C ASP A 48 -4.74 -3.85 -20.18
N ILE A 49 -4.30 -5.09 -19.96
CA ILE A 49 -4.96 -6.01 -19.02
C ILE A 49 -4.96 -5.43 -17.61
N MET A 50 -3.84 -4.85 -17.16
CA MET A 50 -3.77 -4.18 -15.87
C MET A 50 -4.84 -3.09 -15.78
N ARG A 51 -4.90 -2.16 -16.74
CA ARG A 51 -5.88 -1.08 -16.78
C ARG A 51 -7.31 -1.60 -16.66
N ASP A 52 -7.64 -2.62 -17.45
CA ASP A 52 -8.99 -3.17 -17.50
C ASP A 52 -9.36 -3.91 -16.20
N CYS A 53 -8.42 -4.64 -15.60
CA CYS A 53 -8.61 -5.26 -14.28
C CYS A 53 -8.78 -4.22 -13.16
N LEU A 54 -7.99 -3.15 -13.17
CA LEU A 54 -8.14 -2.07 -12.19
C LEU A 54 -9.51 -1.39 -12.34
N ALA A 55 -9.96 -1.16 -13.57
CA ALA A 55 -11.28 -0.58 -13.83
C ALA A 55 -12.42 -1.47 -13.34
N ALA A 56 -12.34 -2.78 -13.58
CA ALA A 56 -13.33 -3.77 -13.17
C ALA A 56 -13.36 -3.98 -11.65
N SER A 57 -12.24 -3.80 -10.96
CA SER A 57 -12.14 -4.01 -9.51
C SER A 57 -12.90 -2.99 -8.67
N GLY A 58 -13.22 -1.82 -9.23
CA GLY A 58 -13.84 -0.70 -8.49
C GLY A 58 -12.91 -0.06 -7.45
N CYS A 59 -11.60 -0.35 -7.46
CA CYS A 59 -10.66 0.28 -6.54
C CYS A 59 -10.52 1.78 -6.81
N GLU A 60 -10.22 2.54 -5.75
CA GLU A 60 -9.90 3.97 -5.81
C GLU A 60 -8.40 4.21 -5.56
N VAL A 61 -7.69 3.17 -5.10
CA VAL A 61 -6.26 3.20 -4.78
C VAL A 61 -5.55 2.07 -5.48
N THR A 62 -4.42 2.36 -6.11
CA THR A 62 -3.51 1.34 -6.64
C THR A 62 -2.06 1.63 -6.27
N THR A 63 -1.30 0.57 -5.95
CA THR A 63 0.12 0.73 -5.60
C THR A 63 1.00 0.71 -6.84
N VAL A 64 2.00 1.59 -6.85
CA VAL A 64 3.01 1.68 -7.91
C VAL A 64 4.40 1.72 -7.29
N ALA A 65 5.30 0.87 -7.78
CA ALA A 65 6.71 0.95 -7.44
C ALA A 65 7.37 2.06 -8.28
N VAL A 66 7.85 3.11 -7.61
CA VAL A 66 8.34 4.34 -8.29
C VAL A 66 9.81 4.30 -8.70
N ARG A 67 10.47 3.15 -8.58
CA ARG A 67 11.83 2.99 -9.12
C ARG A 67 11.77 2.92 -10.65
N ARG A 68 12.75 3.54 -11.33
CA ARG A 68 12.78 3.65 -12.80
C ARG A 68 12.58 2.31 -13.50
N GLU A 69 13.25 1.27 -13.03
CA GLU A 69 13.16 -0.09 -13.58
C GLU A 69 11.78 -0.75 -13.39
N ARG A 70 10.89 -0.10 -12.64
CA ARG A 70 9.52 -0.54 -12.42
C ARG A 70 8.48 0.33 -13.11
N LEU A 71 8.84 1.59 -13.38
CA LEU A 71 7.96 2.53 -14.10
C LEU A 71 8.01 2.31 -15.61
N ILE A 72 9.17 1.96 -16.15
CA ILE A 72 9.39 1.80 -17.58
C ILE A 72 9.60 0.32 -17.89
N ASP A 73 8.82 -0.21 -18.83
CA ASP A 73 8.98 -1.58 -19.29
C ASP A 73 10.12 -1.74 -20.31
N LYS A 74 10.35 -2.98 -20.75
CA LYS A 74 11.41 -3.29 -21.74
C LYS A 74 11.18 -2.62 -23.11
N GLN A 75 9.96 -2.20 -23.39
CA GLN A 75 9.58 -1.48 -24.61
C GLN A 75 9.62 0.04 -24.47
N GLY A 76 10.03 0.54 -23.31
CA GLY A 76 10.11 1.98 -23.02
C GLY A 76 8.77 2.63 -22.65
N ARG A 77 7.70 1.84 -22.40
CA ARG A 77 6.38 2.36 -22.04
C ARG A 77 6.33 2.64 -20.55
N ASN A 78 5.72 3.77 -20.18
CA ASN A 78 5.56 4.15 -18.78
C ASN A 78 4.23 3.60 -18.23
N ILE A 79 4.26 2.89 -17.12
CA ILE A 79 3.06 2.34 -16.48
C ILE A 79 2.04 3.43 -16.10
N LEU A 80 2.50 4.63 -15.78
CA LEU A 80 1.63 5.74 -15.41
C LEU A 80 0.76 6.23 -16.58
N ASP A 81 1.19 6.00 -17.84
CA ASP A 81 0.41 6.35 -19.03
C ASP A 81 -0.84 5.45 -19.18
N TYR A 82 -0.86 4.31 -18.49
CA TYR A 82 -1.97 3.36 -18.49
C TYR A 82 -2.89 3.48 -17.25
N LEU A 83 -2.62 4.46 -16.39
CA LEU A 83 -3.39 4.72 -15.18
C LEU A 83 -4.13 6.05 -15.31
N ASP A 84 -5.43 6.03 -15.06
CA ASP A 84 -6.21 7.27 -14.93
C ASP A 84 -5.89 7.95 -13.58
N LEU A 85 -4.94 8.89 -13.61
CA LEU A 85 -4.47 9.62 -12.43
C LEU A 85 -5.53 10.54 -11.80
N LYS A 86 -6.66 10.79 -12.49
CA LYS A 86 -7.81 11.53 -11.92
C LYS A 86 -8.74 10.58 -11.15
N ARG A 87 -8.79 9.32 -11.55
CA ARG A 87 -9.61 8.29 -10.91
C ARG A 87 -8.89 7.63 -9.73
N TYR A 88 -7.60 7.31 -9.90
CA TYR A 88 -6.84 6.56 -8.92
C TYR A 88 -5.93 7.47 -8.09
N THR A 89 -6.05 7.37 -6.78
CA THR A 89 -5.00 7.83 -5.88
C THR A 89 -3.85 6.81 -5.91
N ILE A 90 -2.71 7.22 -6.41
CA ILE A 90 -1.54 6.35 -6.47
C ILE A 90 -0.96 6.21 -5.05
N LEU A 91 -0.73 4.97 -4.63
CA LEU A 91 0.02 4.67 -3.42
C LEU A 91 1.43 4.22 -3.83
N PRO A 92 2.41 5.13 -3.85
CA PRO A 92 3.78 4.75 -4.19
C PRO A 92 4.35 3.84 -3.12
N ASN A 93 5.13 2.84 -3.53
CA ASN A 93 5.80 1.96 -2.60
C ASN A 93 7.32 2.00 -2.76
N THR A 94 8.03 1.65 -1.69
CA THR A 94 9.48 1.56 -1.64
C THR A 94 9.98 0.13 -1.85
N ALA A 95 9.23 -0.68 -2.59
CA ALA A 95 9.55 -2.07 -2.85
C ALA A 95 10.98 -2.26 -3.39
N GLY A 96 11.70 -3.20 -2.79
CA GLY A 96 13.09 -3.50 -3.11
C GLY A 96 14.11 -2.58 -2.44
N CYS A 97 13.73 -1.78 -1.45
CA CYS A 97 14.65 -1.10 -0.55
C CYS A 97 15.03 -2.02 0.61
N PHE A 98 16.33 -2.11 0.90
CA PHE A 98 16.90 -3.00 1.93
C PHE A 98 17.49 -2.24 3.12
N ASN A 99 17.24 -0.95 3.21
CA ASN A 99 17.62 -0.11 4.35
C ASN A 99 16.71 1.13 4.42
N ALA A 100 16.74 1.81 5.56
CA ALA A 100 15.91 2.99 5.81
C ALA A 100 16.24 4.15 4.86
N GLU A 101 17.52 4.38 4.58
CA GLU A 101 17.99 5.50 3.75
C GLU A 101 17.44 5.40 2.33
N ASP A 102 17.52 4.20 1.73
CA ASP A 102 17.00 3.96 0.39
C ASP A 102 15.49 4.09 0.33
N ALA A 103 14.78 3.59 1.35
CA ALA A 103 13.33 3.70 1.43
C ALA A 103 12.89 5.17 1.56
N ILE A 104 13.54 5.96 2.40
CA ILE A 104 13.27 7.40 2.57
C ILE A 104 13.54 8.15 1.26
N ARG A 105 14.67 7.88 0.61
CA ARG A 105 15.02 8.49 -0.69
C ARG A 105 13.97 8.15 -1.75
N CYS A 106 13.54 6.88 -1.82
CA CYS A 106 12.51 6.44 -2.75
C CYS A 106 11.17 7.13 -2.49
N ALA A 107 10.76 7.27 -1.23
CA ALA A 107 9.54 8.00 -0.86
C ALA A 107 9.57 9.47 -1.29
N ARG A 108 10.70 10.16 -1.08
CA ARG A 108 10.88 11.56 -1.51
C ARG A 108 10.78 11.71 -3.03
N LEU A 109 11.41 10.81 -3.79
CA LEU A 109 11.30 10.79 -5.26
C LEU A 109 9.85 10.57 -5.72
N ALA A 110 9.13 9.67 -5.04
CA ALA A 110 7.72 9.43 -5.31
C ALA A 110 6.86 10.68 -5.07
N ARG A 111 7.10 11.40 -3.99
CA ARG A 111 6.42 12.67 -3.66
C ARG A 111 6.63 13.69 -4.77
N GLU A 112 7.86 13.89 -5.20
CA GLU A 112 8.18 14.83 -6.27
C GLU A 112 7.49 14.44 -7.59
N LEU A 113 7.61 13.17 -8.01
CA LEU A 113 6.99 12.67 -9.22
C LEU A 113 5.48 12.86 -9.22
N LEU A 114 4.80 12.39 -8.17
CA LEU A 114 3.34 12.47 -8.08
C LEU A 114 2.83 13.89 -7.85
N GLY A 115 3.60 14.74 -7.16
CA GLY A 115 3.32 16.15 -7.00
C GLY A 115 3.32 16.89 -8.33
N ASN A 116 4.31 16.63 -9.19
CA ASN A 116 4.38 17.17 -10.54
C ASN A 116 3.22 16.71 -11.44
N LEU A 117 2.66 15.54 -11.17
CA LEU A 117 1.49 14.99 -11.87
C LEU A 117 0.15 15.43 -11.25
N GLY A 118 0.17 16.19 -10.16
CA GLY A 118 -1.02 16.63 -9.44
C GLY A 118 -1.82 15.50 -8.78
N ASN A 119 -1.19 14.34 -8.55
CA ASN A 119 -1.86 13.21 -7.91
C ASN A 119 -1.75 13.31 -6.38
N PRO A 120 -2.85 13.16 -5.63
CA PRO A 120 -2.84 13.25 -4.16
C PRO A 120 -1.96 12.19 -3.48
N GLY A 121 -1.54 11.16 -4.21
CA GLY A 121 -0.57 10.15 -3.78
C GLY A 121 0.82 10.71 -3.43
N ALA A 122 1.11 11.96 -3.73
CA ALA A 122 2.32 12.65 -3.30
C ALA A 122 2.45 12.75 -1.76
N ASP A 123 1.34 12.67 -1.02
CA ASP A 123 1.32 12.90 0.42
C ASP A 123 1.43 11.63 1.28
N TRP A 124 1.47 10.45 0.65
CA TRP A 124 1.58 9.19 1.37
C TRP A 124 2.59 8.23 0.73
N VAL A 125 2.89 7.14 1.42
CA VAL A 125 3.77 6.09 0.91
C VAL A 125 3.46 4.75 1.57
N LYS A 126 3.49 3.67 0.80
CA LYS A 126 3.58 2.31 1.33
C LYS A 126 5.05 2.00 1.57
N LEU A 127 5.45 2.07 2.82
CA LEU A 127 6.84 1.84 3.24
C LEU A 127 7.15 0.35 3.28
N GLU A 128 8.19 -0.04 2.58
CA GLU A 128 8.82 -1.36 2.64
C GLU A 128 10.32 -1.18 2.88
N CYS A 129 10.83 -1.72 3.99
CA CYS A 129 12.24 -1.91 4.27
C CYS A 129 12.48 -3.41 4.47
N LEU A 130 13.12 -4.06 3.50
CA LEU A 130 13.33 -5.51 3.52
C LEU A 130 14.65 -5.83 4.24
N GLY A 131 14.63 -6.87 5.08
CA GLY A 131 15.82 -7.33 5.79
C GLY A 131 16.59 -8.42 5.04
N ASP A 132 15.91 -9.18 4.17
CA ASP A 132 16.52 -10.29 3.45
C ASP A 132 15.95 -10.43 2.03
N PRO A 133 16.81 -10.49 0.98
CA PRO A 133 16.38 -10.57 -0.41
C PRO A 133 15.73 -11.90 -0.81
N ARG A 134 15.92 -12.97 -0.03
CA ARG A 134 15.35 -14.29 -0.32
C ARG A 134 13.97 -14.45 0.24
N THR A 135 13.75 -14.00 1.48
CA THR A 135 12.47 -14.14 2.18
C THR A 135 11.56 -12.93 2.00
N LEU A 136 12.12 -11.77 1.65
CA LEU A 136 11.44 -10.49 1.54
C LEU A 136 10.74 -10.07 2.86
N LEU A 137 11.22 -10.60 3.98
CA LEU A 137 10.75 -10.20 5.30
C LEU A 137 11.21 -8.78 5.62
N PRO A 138 10.38 -7.98 6.29
CA PRO A 138 10.74 -6.61 6.66
C PRO A 138 11.81 -6.60 7.76
N ASP A 139 12.73 -5.64 7.68
CA ASP A 139 13.62 -5.31 8.79
C ASP A 139 12.84 -4.42 9.79
N PRO A 140 12.59 -4.86 11.01
CA PRO A 140 11.77 -4.08 11.96
C PRO A 140 12.47 -2.81 12.45
N VAL A 141 13.80 -2.78 12.51
CA VAL A 141 14.59 -1.64 13.01
C VAL A 141 14.59 -0.53 11.97
N ASP A 142 14.99 -0.85 10.74
CA ASP A 142 15.03 0.11 9.65
C ASP A 142 13.63 0.56 9.23
N THR A 143 12.63 -0.32 9.31
CA THR A 143 11.22 0.04 9.07
C THR A 143 10.74 1.09 10.09
N LEU A 144 11.05 0.92 11.38
CA LEU A 144 10.67 1.88 12.42
C LEU A 144 11.37 3.22 12.20
N ARG A 145 12.68 3.21 11.95
CA ARG A 145 13.50 4.40 11.69
C ARG A 145 13.01 5.19 10.47
N ALA A 146 12.72 4.49 9.36
CA ALA A 146 12.17 5.12 8.17
C ALA A 146 10.77 5.70 8.41
N THR A 147 9.92 5.00 9.17
CA THR A 147 8.59 5.48 9.56
C THR A 147 8.68 6.78 10.32
N GLU A 148 9.50 6.85 11.37
CA GLU A 148 9.68 8.06 12.19
C GLU A 148 10.15 9.25 11.34
N GLN A 149 11.10 9.03 10.44
CA GLN A 149 11.62 10.07 9.57
C GLN A 149 10.58 10.58 8.59
N LEU A 150 9.88 9.68 7.90
CA LEU A 150 8.87 10.04 6.91
C LEU A 150 7.64 10.73 7.54
N VAL A 151 7.23 10.31 8.73
CA VAL A 151 6.17 10.99 9.49
C VAL A 151 6.58 12.42 9.85
N LYS A 152 7.82 12.64 10.30
CA LYS A 152 8.37 14.00 10.55
C LYS A 152 8.38 14.88 9.29
N GLU A 153 8.54 14.26 8.12
CA GLU A 153 8.48 14.94 6.82
C GLU A 153 7.05 15.13 6.28
N GLY A 154 6.04 14.77 7.08
CA GLY A 154 4.63 14.97 6.75
C GLY A 154 4.02 13.93 5.82
N PHE A 155 4.67 12.78 5.63
CA PHE A 155 4.04 11.66 4.91
C PHE A 155 2.96 10.99 5.76
N GLN A 156 1.89 10.56 5.09
CA GLN A 156 0.99 9.54 5.61
C GLN A 156 1.62 8.17 5.31
N VAL A 157 2.21 7.53 6.31
CA VAL A 157 2.98 6.29 6.09
C VAL A 157 2.10 5.06 6.32
N LEU A 158 1.97 4.22 5.29
CA LEU A 158 1.36 2.89 5.38
C LEU A 158 2.52 1.89 5.43
N VAL A 159 2.64 1.15 6.53
CA VAL A 159 3.86 0.38 6.80
C VAL A 159 3.65 -1.11 6.58
N TYR A 160 4.38 -1.70 5.62
CA TYR A 160 4.51 -3.14 5.50
C TYR A 160 5.35 -3.68 6.66
N THR A 161 4.83 -4.69 7.36
CA THR A 161 5.51 -5.32 8.49
C THR A 161 5.15 -6.81 8.59
N SER A 162 5.81 -7.51 9.49
CA SER A 162 5.44 -8.86 9.88
C SER A 162 4.14 -8.86 10.70
N ASP A 163 3.67 -10.03 11.05
CA ASP A 163 2.49 -10.27 11.88
C ASP A 163 2.74 -10.07 13.40
N ASP A 164 3.92 -9.56 13.79
CA ASP A 164 4.24 -9.25 15.20
C ASP A 164 3.44 -8.04 15.71
N PRO A 165 2.50 -8.23 16.67
CA PRO A 165 1.69 -7.15 17.22
C PRO A 165 2.49 -6.14 18.04
N ILE A 166 3.67 -6.50 18.54
CA ILE A 166 4.55 -5.58 19.28
C ILE A 166 5.17 -4.57 18.33
N VAL A 167 5.67 -5.04 17.18
CA VAL A 167 6.19 -4.17 16.12
C VAL A 167 5.07 -3.28 15.59
N ALA A 168 3.88 -3.83 15.35
CA ALA A 168 2.73 -3.05 14.89
C ALA A 168 2.37 -1.89 15.83
N ARG A 169 2.37 -2.12 17.16
CA ARG A 169 2.15 -1.06 18.16
C ARG A 169 3.24 0.01 18.14
N ARG A 170 4.49 -0.38 17.95
CA ARG A 170 5.62 0.57 17.85
C ARG A 170 5.48 1.46 16.61
N LEU A 171 5.13 0.89 15.48
CA LEU A 171 4.90 1.63 14.22
C LEU A 171 3.72 2.60 14.35
N LYS A 172 2.61 2.17 14.98
CA LYS A 172 1.50 3.06 15.31
C LYS A 172 1.96 4.23 16.21
N ALA A 173 2.73 3.95 17.27
CA ALA A 173 3.27 4.96 18.18
C ALA A 173 4.23 5.93 17.46
N ALA A 174 4.96 5.48 16.45
CA ALA A 174 5.81 6.31 15.59
C ALA A 174 5.01 7.21 14.63
N GLY A 175 3.69 7.08 14.58
CA GLY A 175 2.80 7.94 13.78
C GLY A 175 2.40 7.35 12.43
N ALA A 176 2.59 6.05 12.20
CA ALA A 176 2.09 5.40 10.99
C ALA A 176 0.58 5.61 10.83
N ALA A 177 0.15 6.04 9.64
CA ALA A 177 -1.26 6.23 9.30
C ALA A 177 -2.00 4.88 9.14
N SER A 178 -1.27 3.84 8.75
CA SER A 178 -1.76 2.46 8.68
C SER A 178 -0.60 1.49 8.90
N VAL A 179 -0.88 0.36 9.56
CA VAL A 179 0.05 -0.76 9.67
C VAL A 179 -0.51 -1.91 8.84
N MET A 180 0.33 -2.49 7.99
CA MET A 180 -0.04 -3.50 6.99
C MET A 180 0.74 -4.80 7.27
N PRO A 181 0.31 -5.61 8.25
CA PRO A 181 0.98 -6.88 8.52
C PRO A 181 0.80 -7.85 7.35
N ALA A 182 1.85 -8.60 7.04
CA ALA A 182 1.77 -9.67 6.06
C ALA A 182 0.85 -10.79 6.58
N GLY A 183 -0.09 -11.26 5.76
CA GLY A 183 -0.92 -12.42 6.10
C GLY A 183 -0.09 -13.71 6.14
N SER A 184 0.88 -13.83 5.22
CA SER A 184 1.91 -14.88 5.20
C SER A 184 3.17 -14.33 4.53
N PRO A 185 4.34 -14.97 4.71
CA PRO A 185 5.55 -14.57 3.99
C PRO A 185 5.32 -14.59 2.47
N ILE A 186 5.82 -13.58 1.77
CA ILE A 186 5.58 -13.38 0.34
C ILE A 186 6.00 -14.64 -0.45
N GLY A 187 5.06 -15.16 -1.26
CA GLY A 187 5.29 -16.34 -2.10
C GLY A 187 5.21 -17.69 -1.39
N SER A 188 4.95 -17.73 -0.07
CA SER A 188 4.91 -18.98 0.69
C SER A 188 3.59 -19.75 0.56
N GLY A 189 2.48 -19.05 0.34
CA GLY A 189 1.14 -19.66 0.31
C GLY A 189 0.67 -20.25 1.64
N GLN A 190 1.29 -19.87 2.77
CA GLN A 190 0.99 -20.45 4.10
C GLN A 190 -0.32 -19.97 4.72
N GLY A 191 -0.95 -18.93 4.14
CA GLY A 191 -2.14 -18.34 4.72
C GLY A 191 -1.85 -17.41 5.90
N VAL A 192 -2.90 -16.96 6.58
CA VAL A 192 -2.79 -16.11 7.78
C VAL A 192 -2.45 -16.97 8.98
N LEU A 193 -1.34 -16.66 9.64
CA LEU A 193 -0.79 -17.45 10.76
C LEU A 193 -1.09 -16.84 12.13
N ASN A 194 -1.42 -15.54 12.21
CA ASN A 194 -1.62 -14.82 13.45
C ASN A 194 -2.82 -13.87 13.38
#